data_9244e6b0d47d5d1589164ff7b169feda
#
_entry.id   9244e6b0d47d5d1589164ff7b169feda
#
_cell.length_a   1.000
_cell.length_b   1.000
_cell.length_c   1.000
_cell.angle_alpha   90.00
_cell.angle_beta   90.00
_cell.angle_gamma   90.00
#
_symmetry.space_group_name_H-M   'P 1'
#
loop_
_entity.id
_entity.type
_entity.pdbx_description
1 polymer ?
#
loop_
_entity_poly.entity_id
_entity_poly.type
_entity_poly.pdbx_seq_one_letter_code
_entity_poly.pdbx_strand_id
1 'polypeptide(L)'
;NHHMCLKKLIFTGLVLCNVTLLLAQSSNDGVDFWNNVRFGGSIGLGFTNNGFNGSISPSAIYQFNEQFATGASLSFNYAKFDEDKFLAYGGSILSLYNPIPQIQMSAEFEQLRINRTIATQTIDIEDNYWLPAFFVGAGYSTRNVTVGLRYDLLYDDNKSIYGNTLMPFVRVYF
;
A
#
# COMPACT_ATOMS: atom_id res chain seq x y z
N ASN A 1 -12.10 -5.49 28.67
CA ASN A 1 -12.00 -4.98 27.29
C ASN A 1 -11.82 -3.46 27.18
N HIS A 2 -12.23 -2.67 28.18
CA HIS A 2 -12.05 -1.20 28.19
C HIS A 2 -10.58 -0.76 28.22
N HIS A 3 -9.73 -1.47 28.95
CA HIS A 3 -8.30 -1.14 29.07
C HIS A 3 -7.51 -1.33 27.76
N MET A 4 -7.94 -2.26 26.90
CA MET A 4 -7.28 -2.52 25.64
C MET A 4 -7.64 -1.46 24.57
N CYS A 5 -8.88 -0.97 24.61
CA CYS A 5 -9.32 0.11 23.74
C CYS A 5 -8.62 1.43 24.09
N LEU A 6 -8.48 1.72 25.38
CA LEU A 6 -7.82 2.93 25.88
C LEU A 6 -6.32 2.95 25.52
N LYS A 7 -5.63 1.81 25.64
CA LYS A 7 -4.20 1.68 25.24
C LYS A 7 -3.98 1.91 23.74
N LYS A 8 -4.87 1.39 22.91
CA LYS A 8 -4.84 1.62 21.45
C LYS A 8 -5.08 3.08 21.11
N LEU A 9 -6.03 3.72 21.78
CA LEU A 9 -6.34 5.14 21.57
C LEU A 9 -5.18 6.05 21.97
N ILE A 10 -4.53 5.75 23.10
CA ILE A 10 -3.35 6.49 23.57
C ILE A 10 -2.17 6.31 22.62
N PHE A 11 -1.94 5.08 22.13
CA PHE A 11 -0.86 4.79 21.20
C PHE A 11 -1.08 5.50 19.86
N THR A 12 -2.30 5.48 19.34
CA THR A 12 -2.66 6.18 18.10
C THR A 12 -2.52 7.69 18.27
N GLY A 13 -2.96 8.25 19.40
CA GLY A 13 -2.78 9.66 19.71
C GLY A 13 -1.31 10.08 19.82
N LEU A 14 -0.47 9.22 20.40
CA LEU A 14 0.97 9.48 20.53
C LEU A 14 1.67 9.48 19.17
N VAL A 15 1.31 8.57 18.28
CA VAL A 15 1.84 8.50 16.92
C VAL A 15 1.41 9.72 16.10
N LEU A 16 0.14 10.11 16.18
CA LEU A 16 -0.37 11.31 15.51
C LEU A 16 0.32 12.59 16.03
N CYS A 17 0.55 12.69 17.33
CA CYS A 17 1.23 13.84 17.92
C CYS A 17 2.69 13.97 17.46
N ASN A 18 3.40 12.85 17.27
CA ASN A 18 4.76 12.88 16.74
C ASN A 18 4.80 13.30 15.26
N VAL A 19 3.82 12.90 14.47
CA VAL A 19 3.72 13.31 13.06
C VAL A 19 3.46 14.82 12.95
N THR A 20 2.61 15.38 13.80
CA THR A 20 2.32 16.82 13.81
C THR A 20 3.52 17.67 14.28
N LEU A 21 4.32 17.15 15.21
CA LEU A 21 5.54 17.84 15.67
C LEU A 21 6.62 17.88 14.59
N LEU A 22 6.73 16.85 13.77
CA LEU A 22 7.65 16.83 12.62
C LEU A 22 7.23 17.84 11.54
N LEU A 23 5.94 18.07 11.37
CA LEU A 23 5.41 19.06 10.43
C LEU A 23 5.53 20.50 10.96
N ALA A 24 5.54 20.69 12.27
CA ALA A 24 5.59 22.01 12.90
C ALA A 24 6.99 22.65 12.95
N GLN A 25 8.06 21.88 12.70
CA GLN A 25 9.43 22.39 12.67
C GLN A 25 9.83 23.05 11.35
N SER A 26 8.93 23.07 10.37
CA SER A 26 9.16 23.62 9.03
C SER A 26 8.47 24.96 8.84
N SER A 27 8.84 25.97 9.63
CA SER A 27 8.15 27.27 9.58
C SER A 27 8.67 28.28 8.54
N ASN A 28 9.68 27.91 7.73
CA ASN A 28 10.18 28.78 6.65
C ASN A 28 10.28 28.11 5.26
N ASP A 29 9.96 26.84 5.14
CA ASP A 29 10.27 26.03 3.95
C ASP A 29 9.02 25.49 3.22
N GLY A 30 7.86 26.12 3.36
CA GLY A 30 6.64 25.64 2.70
C GLY A 30 6.78 25.48 1.19
N VAL A 31 7.57 26.32 0.55
CA VAL A 31 7.86 26.24 -0.90
C VAL A 31 8.83 25.10 -1.17
N ASP A 32 9.86 24.91 -0.34
CA ASP A 32 10.84 23.84 -0.50
C ASP A 32 10.25 22.45 -0.22
N PHE A 33 9.32 22.35 0.72
CA PHE A 33 8.60 21.10 1.00
C PHE A 33 7.89 20.57 -0.26
N TRP A 34 7.06 21.41 -0.88
CA TRP A 34 6.27 21.02 -2.05
C TRP A 34 7.14 20.73 -3.29
N ASN A 35 8.31 21.35 -3.39
CA ASN A 35 9.26 21.07 -4.47
C ASN A 35 9.82 19.64 -4.39
N ASN A 36 9.84 19.03 -3.20
CA ASN A 36 10.30 17.66 -2.98
C ASN A 36 9.17 16.63 -2.96
N VAL A 37 7.91 17.06 -3.05
CA VAL A 37 6.75 16.17 -3.13
C VAL A 37 6.52 15.76 -4.57
N ARG A 38 6.38 14.46 -4.80
CA ARG A 38 6.04 13.87 -6.09
C ARG A 38 4.72 13.12 -5.97
N PHE A 39 3.86 13.32 -6.95
CA PHE A 39 2.57 12.63 -7.03
C PHE A 39 2.62 11.55 -8.11
N GLY A 40 1.92 10.49 -7.88
CA GLY A 40 1.84 9.39 -8.81
C GLY A 40 1.05 8.22 -8.23
N GLY A 41 1.54 7.04 -8.46
CA GLY A 41 0.92 5.84 -7.94
C GLY A 41 1.46 4.57 -8.55
N SER A 42 0.82 3.47 -8.20
CA SER A 42 1.18 2.16 -8.71
C SER A 42 -0.04 1.38 -9.18
N ILE A 43 0.22 0.46 -10.08
CA ILE A 43 -0.72 -0.55 -10.56
C ILE A 43 -0.09 -1.91 -10.32
N GLY A 44 -0.84 -2.81 -9.71
CA GLY A 44 -0.43 -4.20 -9.51
C GLY A 44 -1.42 -5.15 -10.16
N LEU A 45 -0.92 -6.25 -10.69
CA LEU A 45 -1.72 -7.31 -11.28
C LEU A 45 -1.24 -8.66 -10.77
N GLY A 46 -2.17 -9.54 -10.48
CA GLY A 46 -1.89 -10.91 -10.10
C GLY A 46 -2.83 -11.87 -10.81
N PHE A 47 -2.31 -13.00 -11.25
CA PHE A 47 -3.07 -14.04 -11.92
C PHE A 47 -2.81 -15.38 -11.26
N THR A 48 -3.86 -16.16 -11.12
CA THR A 48 -3.81 -17.55 -10.67
C THR A 48 -4.65 -18.40 -11.59
N ASN A 49 -4.57 -19.73 -11.41
CA ASN A 49 -5.41 -20.66 -12.18
C ASN A 49 -6.90 -20.45 -11.95
N ASN A 50 -7.28 -19.91 -10.79
CA ASN A 50 -8.68 -19.78 -10.37
C ASN A 50 -9.22 -18.35 -10.50
N GLY A 51 -8.38 -17.36 -10.81
CA GLY A 51 -8.83 -15.99 -10.87
C GLY A 51 -7.71 -14.97 -11.06
N PHE A 52 -8.07 -13.72 -10.78
CA PHE A 52 -7.14 -12.59 -10.91
C PHE A 52 -7.40 -11.56 -9.82
N ASN A 53 -6.40 -10.71 -9.60
CA ASN A 53 -6.55 -9.50 -8.81
C ASN A 53 -5.85 -8.33 -9.48
N GLY A 54 -6.41 -7.17 -9.30
CA GLY A 54 -5.84 -5.91 -9.77
C GLY A 54 -5.89 -4.85 -8.68
N SER A 55 -4.90 -3.99 -8.66
CA SER A 55 -4.84 -2.88 -7.72
C SER A 55 -4.42 -1.59 -8.40
N ILE A 56 -4.95 -0.49 -7.91
CA ILE A 56 -4.52 0.86 -8.26
C ILE A 56 -4.30 1.64 -6.96
N SER A 57 -3.17 2.32 -6.85
CA SER A 57 -2.77 2.98 -5.61
C SER A 57 -2.21 4.36 -5.91
N PRO A 58 -3.07 5.39 -5.97
CA PRO A 58 -2.58 6.77 -6.05
C PRO A 58 -1.80 7.12 -4.79
N SER A 59 -0.70 7.81 -4.93
CA SER A 59 0.21 8.11 -3.83
C SER A 59 0.93 9.44 -3.98
N ALA A 60 1.44 9.93 -2.86
CA ALA A 60 2.33 11.06 -2.78
C ALA A 60 3.57 10.68 -1.96
N ILE A 61 4.73 11.02 -2.47
CA ILE A 61 6.00 10.75 -1.80
C ILE A 61 6.79 12.05 -1.59
N TYR A 62 7.56 12.08 -0.51
CA TYR A 62 8.52 13.13 -0.23
C TYR A 62 9.93 12.61 -0.54
N GLN A 63 10.61 13.26 -1.46
CA GLN A 63 11.96 12.94 -1.87
C GLN A 63 12.97 13.62 -0.92
N PHE A 64 13.60 12.84 -0.03
CA PHE A 64 14.61 13.37 0.91
C PHE A 64 15.92 13.70 0.22
N ASN A 65 16.32 12.85 -0.72
CA ASN A 65 17.52 13.01 -1.54
C ASN A 65 17.34 12.19 -2.84
N GLU A 66 18.36 12.11 -3.66
CA GLU A 66 18.30 11.37 -4.93
C GLU A 66 18.04 9.86 -4.78
N GLN A 67 18.30 9.32 -3.58
CA GLN A 67 18.24 7.88 -3.31
C GLN A 67 17.03 7.45 -2.49
N PHE A 68 16.51 8.33 -1.62
CA PHE A 68 15.50 7.94 -0.64
C PHE A 68 14.26 8.82 -0.68
N ALA A 69 13.09 8.19 -0.68
CA ALA A 69 11.79 8.83 -0.56
C ALA A 69 10.86 8.04 0.34
N THR A 70 9.92 8.71 0.98
CA THR A 70 8.87 8.08 1.76
C THR A 70 7.55 8.79 1.51
N GLY A 71 6.45 8.09 1.70
CA GLY A 71 5.15 8.68 1.46
C GLY A 71 3.98 7.82 1.90
N ALA A 72 2.82 8.21 1.42
CA ALA A 72 1.56 7.54 1.71
C ALA A 72 0.76 7.32 0.42
N SER A 73 -0.04 6.28 0.41
CA SER A 73 -0.93 5.98 -0.70
C SER A 73 -2.32 5.57 -0.24
N LEU A 74 -3.27 5.71 -1.14
CA LEU A 74 -4.57 5.07 -1.04
C LEU A 74 -4.54 3.81 -1.90
N SER A 75 -5.26 2.78 -1.48
CA SER A 75 -5.28 1.49 -2.16
C SER A 75 -6.70 1.11 -2.53
N PHE A 76 -6.88 0.73 -3.79
CA PHE A 76 -8.12 0.19 -4.31
C PHE A 76 -7.82 -1.12 -5.02
N ASN A 77 -8.49 -2.18 -4.59
CA ASN A 77 -8.22 -3.53 -5.07
C ASN A 77 -9.52 -4.22 -5.46
N TYR A 78 -9.43 -4.99 -6.53
CA TYR A 78 -10.47 -5.91 -6.96
C TYR A 78 -9.87 -7.27 -7.22
N ALA A 79 -10.50 -8.31 -6.69
CA ALA A 79 -10.09 -9.68 -6.93
C ALA A 79 -11.32 -10.57 -7.19
N LYS A 80 -11.15 -11.54 -8.07
CA LYS A 80 -12.12 -12.56 -8.35
C LYS A 80 -11.44 -13.92 -8.42
N PHE A 81 -11.85 -14.83 -7.55
CA PHE A 81 -11.38 -16.21 -7.50
C PHE A 81 -12.57 -17.14 -7.56
N ASP A 82 -12.66 -17.96 -8.62
CA ASP A 82 -13.83 -18.78 -8.92
C ASP A 82 -15.11 -17.92 -8.96
N GLU A 83 -16.03 -18.12 -8.03
CA GLU A 83 -17.27 -17.33 -7.90
C GLU A 83 -17.19 -16.26 -6.79
N ASP A 84 -16.12 -16.26 -5.99
CA ASP A 84 -15.92 -15.29 -4.92
C ASP A 84 -15.36 -13.97 -5.46
N LYS A 85 -15.94 -12.88 -5.02
CA LYS A 85 -15.52 -11.52 -5.37
C LYS A 85 -15.03 -10.78 -4.14
N PHE A 86 -13.93 -10.07 -4.29
CA PHE A 86 -13.35 -9.24 -3.26
C PHE A 86 -13.22 -7.81 -3.76
N LEU A 87 -13.73 -6.88 -2.98
CA LEU A 87 -13.50 -5.47 -3.16
C LEU A 87 -12.81 -4.95 -1.91
N ALA A 88 -11.68 -4.26 -2.09
CA ALA A 88 -10.91 -3.76 -0.96
C ALA A 88 -10.47 -2.32 -1.18
N TYR A 89 -10.43 -1.57 -0.11
CA TYR A 89 -9.89 -0.22 -0.08
C TYR A 89 -9.14 0.01 1.22
N GLY A 90 -8.20 0.91 1.19
CA GLY A 90 -7.42 1.23 2.38
C GLY A 90 -6.33 2.23 2.10
N GLY A 91 -5.32 2.21 2.93
CA GLY A 91 -4.18 3.09 2.84
C GLY A 91 -2.88 2.36 3.14
N SER A 92 -1.80 2.97 2.72
CA SER A 92 -0.46 2.46 2.99
C SER A 92 0.54 3.58 3.23
N ILE A 93 1.62 3.22 3.89
CA ILE A 93 2.84 4.01 3.97
C ILE A 93 3.94 3.25 3.24
N LEU A 94 4.77 3.97 2.51
CA LEU A 94 5.82 3.35 1.71
C LEU A 94 7.14 4.11 1.82
N SER A 95 8.22 3.37 1.63
CA SER A 95 9.57 3.90 1.52
C SER A 95 10.21 3.35 0.26
N LEU A 96 10.87 4.21 -0.48
CA LEU A 96 11.54 3.90 -1.73
C LEU A 96 13.04 4.21 -1.59
N TYR A 97 13.87 3.29 -2.01
CA TYR A 97 15.32 3.44 -1.99
C TYR A 97 15.91 3.07 -3.35
N ASN A 98 16.63 4.01 -3.94
CA ASN A 98 17.35 3.82 -5.20
C ASN A 98 18.87 3.89 -4.92
N PRO A 99 19.56 2.77 -4.68
CA PRO A 99 21.02 2.77 -4.53
C PRO A 99 21.72 3.29 -5.77
N ILE A 100 21.14 3.02 -6.95
CA ILE A 100 21.48 3.62 -8.23
C ILE A 100 20.19 4.05 -8.94
N PRO A 101 20.22 4.98 -9.90
CA PRO A 101 19.00 5.47 -10.55
C PRO A 101 18.17 4.38 -11.23
N GLN A 102 18.78 3.30 -11.67
CA GLN A 102 18.14 2.21 -12.42
C GLN A 102 17.51 1.13 -11.53
N ILE A 103 17.87 1.08 -10.25
CA ILE A 103 17.35 0.07 -9.31
C ILE A 103 16.56 0.77 -8.21
N GLN A 104 15.33 0.33 -7.99
CA GLN A 104 14.48 0.77 -6.89
C GLN A 104 14.13 -0.39 -5.99
N MET A 105 14.40 -0.22 -4.70
CA MET A 105 13.92 -1.10 -3.63
C MET A 105 12.78 -0.41 -2.91
N SER A 106 11.80 -1.17 -2.44
CA SER A 106 10.64 -0.62 -1.74
C SER A 106 10.23 -1.44 -0.53
N ALA A 107 9.70 -0.75 0.46
CA ALA A 107 9.00 -1.33 1.60
C ALA A 107 7.68 -0.59 1.78
N GLU A 108 6.59 -1.31 1.90
CA GLU A 108 5.25 -0.75 2.00
C GLU A 108 4.42 -1.52 3.01
N PHE A 109 3.84 -0.81 3.97
CA PHE A 109 2.85 -1.36 4.87
C PHE A 109 1.46 -0.89 4.46
N GLU A 110 0.58 -1.83 4.18
CA GLU A 110 -0.78 -1.60 3.71
C GLU A 110 -1.80 -2.16 4.69
N GLN A 111 -2.87 -1.41 4.91
CA GLN A 111 -4.02 -1.85 5.68
C GLN A 111 -5.27 -1.71 4.83
N LEU A 112 -5.89 -2.83 4.49
CA LEU A 112 -7.08 -2.90 3.67
C LEU A 112 -8.32 -3.28 4.47
N ARG A 113 -9.45 -2.70 4.11
CA ARG A 113 -10.78 -3.18 4.46
C ARG A 113 -11.32 -3.99 3.30
N ILE A 114 -11.60 -5.26 3.53
CA ILE A 114 -12.04 -6.21 2.52
C ILE A 114 -13.52 -6.48 2.68
N ASN A 115 -14.23 -6.35 1.56
CA ASN A 115 -15.60 -6.80 1.41
C ASN A 115 -15.58 -8.04 0.51
N ARG A 116 -15.87 -9.19 1.11
CA ARG A 116 -15.94 -10.46 0.41
C ARG A 116 -17.39 -10.85 0.17
N THR A 117 -17.73 -11.14 -1.05
CA THR A 117 -19.03 -11.71 -1.44
C THR A 117 -18.82 -13.15 -1.86
N ILE A 118 -19.46 -14.07 -1.14
CA ILE A 118 -19.44 -15.50 -1.43
C ILE A 118 -20.76 -15.84 -2.12
N ALA A 119 -20.70 -16.25 -3.38
CA ALA A 119 -21.87 -16.69 -4.12
C ALA A 119 -22.26 -18.12 -3.69
N THR A 120 -23.47 -18.27 -3.18
CA THR A 120 -24.09 -19.58 -2.90
C THR A 120 -25.30 -19.81 -3.81
N GLN A 121 -25.78 -21.03 -3.88
CA GLN A 121 -26.95 -21.36 -4.73
C GLN A 121 -28.26 -20.68 -4.31
N THR A 122 -28.33 -20.16 -3.10
CA THR A 122 -29.56 -19.62 -2.51
C THR A 122 -29.47 -18.17 -2.11
N ILE A 123 -28.33 -17.72 -1.57
CA ILE A 123 -28.08 -16.34 -1.10
C ILE A 123 -26.60 -16.01 -1.21
N ASP A 124 -26.31 -14.74 -1.44
CA ASP A 124 -24.94 -14.22 -1.34
C ASP A 124 -24.62 -13.92 0.12
N ILE A 125 -23.49 -14.41 0.58
CA ILE A 125 -22.97 -14.16 1.94
C ILE A 125 -21.87 -13.11 1.84
N GLU A 126 -22.03 -12.04 2.61
CA GLU A 126 -21.01 -10.99 2.76
C GLU A 126 -20.19 -11.19 4.02
N ASP A 127 -18.88 -11.12 3.87
CA ASP A 127 -17.92 -11.14 4.97
C ASP A 127 -16.96 -9.96 4.84
N ASN A 128 -16.82 -9.20 5.93
CA ASN A 128 -15.99 -7.99 5.97
C ASN A 128 -14.90 -8.14 7.02
N TYR A 129 -13.65 -7.90 6.63
CA TYR A 129 -12.50 -8.01 7.52
C TYR A 129 -11.38 -7.04 7.15
N TRP A 130 -10.44 -6.85 8.07
CA TRP A 130 -9.23 -6.09 7.84
C TRP A 130 -8.09 -7.01 7.43
N LEU A 131 -7.32 -6.60 6.43
CA LEU A 131 -6.15 -7.33 5.94
C LEU A 131 -4.92 -6.42 6.00
N PRO A 132 -3.96 -6.70 6.88
CA PRO A 132 -2.66 -6.06 6.83
C PRO A 132 -1.79 -6.75 5.78
N ALA A 133 -0.95 -5.98 5.08
CA ALA A 133 0.06 -6.48 4.18
C ALA A 133 1.36 -5.71 4.36
N PHE A 134 2.47 -6.38 4.23
CA PHE A 134 3.78 -5.78 4.24
C PHE A 134 4.54 -6.23 2.99
N PHE A 135 4.74 -5.31 2.06
CA PHE A 135 5.40 -5.58 0.81
C PHE A 135 6.86 -5.14 0.85
N VAL A 136 7.74 -6.01 0.39
CA VAL A 136 9.08 -5.65 -0.01
C VAL A 136 9.20 -5.87 -1.52
N GLY A 137 9.83 -4.96 -2.21
CA GLY A 137 9.90 -5.02 -3.67
C GLY A 137 11.22 -4.52 -4.21
N ALA A 138 11.46 -4.89 -5.46
CA ALA A 138 12.58 -4.39 -6.25
C ALA A 138 12.16 -4.27 -7.71
N GLY A 139 12.68 -3.28 -8.40
CA GLY A 139 12.35 -3.04 -9.78
C GLY A 139 13.40 -2.26 -10.53
N TYR A 140 13.24 -2.26 -11.85
CA TYR A 140 14.01 -1.44 -12.76
C TYR A 140 13.32 -0.09 -12.93
N SER A 141 14.07 0.98 -12.70
CA SER A 141 13.57 2.33 -12.72
C SER A 141 14.17 3.12 -13.89
N THR A 142 13.31 3.81 -14.60
CA THR A 142 13.68 4.90 -15.51
C THR A 142 13.09 6.18 -14.94
N ARG A 143 13.53 7.34 -15.39
CA ARG A 143 13.13 8.67 -14.88
C ARG A 143 11.94 8.69 -13.89
N ASN A 144 10.74 8.34 -14.38
CA ASN A 144 9.49 8.45 -13.64
C ASN A 144 8.78 7.11 -13.45
N VAL A 145 9.25 6.05 -14.11
CA VAL A 145 8.57 4.75 -14.17
C VAL A 145 9.45 3.67 -13.57
N THR A 146 8.88 2.87 -12.69
CA THR A 146 9.51 1.67 -12.13
C THR A 146 8.64 0.45 -12.42
N VAL A 147 9.25 -0.58 -12.94
CA VAL A 147 8.62 -1.90 -13.19
C VAL A 147 9.36 -2.94 -12.37
N GLY A 148 8.65 -3.73 -11.62
CA GLY A 148 9.30 -4.72 -10.77
C GLY A 148 8.35 -5.73 -10.16
N LEU A 149 8.84 -6.40 -9.15
CA LEU A 149 8.14 -7.42 -8.38
C LEU A 149 8.12 -7.03 -6.91
N ARG A 150 7.01 -7.32 -6.24
CA ARG A 150 6.86 -7.15 -4.80
C ARG A 150 6.43 -8.45 -4.14
N TYR A 151 6.83 -8.63 -2.91
CA TYR A 151 6.56 -9.81 -2.11
C TYR A 151 5.84 -9.41 -0.81
N ASP A 152 4.73 -10.07 -0.53
CA ASP A 152 3.96 -9.85 0.70
C ASP A 152 4.46 -10.77 1.82
N LEU A 153 5.06 -10.18 2.85
CA LEU A 153 5.59 -10.91 4.01
C LEU A 153 4.50 -11.37 4.98
N LEU A 154 3.31 -10.79 4.92
CA LEU A 154 2.17 -11.11 5.79
C LEU A 154 1.10 -11.93 5.06
N TYR A 155 1.46 -12.55 3.94
CA TYR A 155 0.52 -13.31 3.12
C TYR A 155 -0.14 -14.44 3.92
N ASP A 156 -1.47 -14.49 3.84
CA ASP A 156 -2.30 -15.54 4.41
C ASP A 156 -3.27 -16.05 3.33
N ASP A 157 -3.15 -17.31 2.94
CA ASP A 157 -3.95 -17.93 1.89
C ASP A 157 -5.46 -17.82 2.12
N ASN A 158 -5.89 -17.77 3.38
CA ASN A 158 -7.30 -17.73 3.75
C ASN A 158 -7.89 -16.32 3.70
N LYS A 159 -7.07 -15.29 3.85
CA LYS A 159 -7.49 -13.89 4.00
C LYS A 159 -7.04 -12.99 2.87
N SER A 160 -5.94 -13.33 2.19
CA SER A 160 -5.39 -12.48 1.15
C SER A 160 -6.29 -12.43 -0.08
N ILE A 161 -6.45 -11.22 -0.60
CA ILE A 161 -7.06 -10.99 -1.92
C ILE A 161 -6.05 -11.17 -3.06
N TYR A 162 -4.77 -11.26 -2.72
CA TYR A 162 -3.71 -11.44 -3.70
C TYR A 162 -3.55 -12.93 -4.00
N GLY A 163 -3.54 -13.28 -5.26
CA GLY A 163 -3.45 -14.67 -5.68
C GLY A 163 -2.10 -15.33 -5.41
N ASN A 164 -1.06 -14.53 -5.25
CA ASN A 164 0.30 -14.96 -4.95
C ASN A 164 0.98 -14.01 -3.99
N THR A 165 1.99 -14.51 -3.27
CA THR A 165 2.88 -13.67 -2.46
C THR A 165 3.76 -12.75 -3.30
N LEU A 166 4.10 -13.17 -4.51
CA LEU A 166 4.94 -12.41 -5.45
C LEU A 166 4.06 -11.81 -6.55
N MET A 167 4.13 -10.50 -6.72
CA MET A 167 3.28 -9.77 -7.67
C MET A 167 4.07 -8.77 -8.50
N PRO A 168 3.84 -8.69 -9.82
CA PRO A 168 4.36 -7.62 -10.64
C PRO A 168 3.67 -6.29 -10.33
N PHE A 169 4.40 -5.20 -10.44
CA PHE A 169 3.87 -3.85 -10.31
C PHE A 169 4.49 -2.88 -11.32
N VAL A 170 3.76 -1.83 -11.61
CA VAL A 170 4.25 -0.64 -12.31
C VAL A 170 3.97 0.57 -11.43
N ARG A 171 4.98 1.39 -11.22
CA ARG A 171 4.92 2.58 -10.38
C ARG A 171 5.37 3.80 -11.18
N VAL A 172 4.64 4.90 -11.06
CA VAL A 172 4.91 6.14 -11.78
C VAL A 172 4.83 7.32 -10.81
N TYR A 173 5.83 8.21 -10.85
CA TYR A 173 5.83 9.47 -10.09
C TYR A 173 6.27 10.63 -10.99
N PHE A 174 5.63 11.76 -10.77
CA PHE A 174 5.88 13.01 -11.52
C PHE A 174 6.41 14.11 -10.61
#